data_2439f187e58655e9b2e45c3a79ad8caf
#
_entry.id   2439f187e58655e9b2e45c3a79ad8caf
#
_cell.length_a   1.000
_cell.length_b   1.000
_cell.length_c   1.000
_cell.angle_alpha   90.00
_cell.angle_beta   90.00
_cell.angle_gamma   90.00
#
_symmetry.space_group_name_H-M   'P 1'
#
loop_
_entity.id
_entity.type
_entity.pdbx_description
1 polymer ?
#
loop_
_entity_poly.entity_id
_entity_poly.type
_entity_poly.pdbx_seq_one_letter_code
_entity_poly.pdbx_strand_id
1 'polypeptide(L)'
;MKKNLISIVILALLIVNVVLSAVTLISVTGTNKKTAALVGDIAAAISIDLGEDGSEEEQETVPMSDVVTYDIADLTIPLESTDGDTANHVAVITVTFSMNSKDKDYKSYGDLSTRESLIKGEINDVVSSYTLEDIKVSGSEVEQQILERVQKMFDSK
;
A
#
# COMPACT_ATOMS: atom_id res chain seq x y z
N MET A 1 -43.22 -16.38 52.54
CA MET A 1 -43.50 -15.83 51.17
C MET A 1 -42.43 -14.86 50.65
N LYS A 2 -41.87 -13.95 51.45
CA LYS A 2 -40.88 -12.95 50.94
C LYS A 2 -39.58 -13.55 50.39
N LYS A 3 -39.07 -14.68 50.92
CA LYS A 3 -37.84 -15.33 50.45
C LYS A 3 -37.98 -15.96 49.06
N ASN A 4 -39.13 -16.49 48.70
CA ASN A 4 -39.38 -17.08 47.38
C ASN A 4 -39.53 -16.01 46.28
N LEU A 5 -40.06 -14.83 46.67
CA LEU A 5 -40.23 -13.73 45.71
C LEU A 5 -38.88 -13.17 45.23
N ILE A 6 -37.91 -13.05 46.14
CA ILE A 6 -36.55 -12.62 45.79
C ILE A 6 -35.89 -13.63 44.85
N SER A 7 -36.04 -14.94 45.11
CA SER A 7 -35.49 -15.98 44.23
C SER A 7 -36.09 -15.95 42.83
N ILE A 8 -37.40 -15.68 42.72
CA ILE A 8 -38.07 -15.53 41.41
C ILE A 8 -37.54 -14.31 40.65
N VAL A 9 -37.35 -13.19 41.37
CA VAL A 9 -36.79 -11.96 40.75
C VAL A 9 -35.35 -12.20 40.26
N ILE A 10 -34.51 -12.86 41.07
CA ILE A 10 -33.14 -13.19 40.67
C ILE A 10 -33.14 -14.12 39.46
N LEU A 11 -34.01 -15.14 39.44
CA LEU A 11 -34.11 -16.05 38.30
C LEU A 11 -34.56 -15.33 37.03
N ALA A 12 -35.53 -14.43 37.13
CA ALA A 12 -35.99 -13.64 35.98
C ALA A 12 -34.87 -12.73 35.42
N LEU A 13 -34.11 -12.06 36.32
CA LEU A 13 -32.97 -11.24 35.96
C LEU A 13 -31.85 -12.05 35.27
N LEU A 14 -31.61 -13.27 35.72
CA LEU A 14 -30.62 -14.17 35.14
C LEU A 14 -31.02 -14.60 33.73
N ILE A 15 -32.29 -14.92 33.51
CA ILE A 15 -32.83 -15.25 32.20
C ILE A 15 -32.68 -14.06 31.24
N VAL A 16 -33.03 -12.86 31.66
CA VAL A 16 -32.88 -11.64 30.85
C VAL A 16 -31.40 -11.41 30.48
N ASN A 17 -30.49 -11.61 31.42
CA ASN A 17 -29.05 -11.43 31.18
C ASN A 17 -28.51 -12.45 30.13
N VAL A 18 -28.92 -13.71 30.23
CA VAL A 18 -28.56 -14.76 29.26
C VAL A 18 -29.10 -14.43 27.87
N VAL A 19 -30.33 -13.97 27.75
CA VAL A 19 -30.93 -13.58 26.48
C VAL A 19 -30.19 -12.38 25.87
N LEU A 20 -29.92 -11.35 26.68
CA LEU A 20 -29.15 -10.19 26.24
C LEU A 20 -27.73 -10.58 25.76
N SER A 21 -27.06 -11.47 26.50
CA SER A 21 -25.73 -11.97 26.10
C SER A 21 -25.77 -12.72 24.77
N ALA A 22 -26.80 -13.54 24.56
CA ALA A 22 -26.99 -14.27 23.30
C ALA A 22 -27.23 -13.31 22.11
N VAL A 23 -28.07 -12.29 22.29
CA VAL A 23 -28.35 -11.26 21.27
C VAL A 23 -27.08 -10.48 20.94
N THR A 24 -26.32 -10.09 21.96
CA THR A 24 -25.04 -9.37 21.76
C THR A 24 -24.04 -10.22 20.96
N LEU A 25 -23.92 -11.50 21.29
CA LEU A 25 -23.01 -12.43 20.60
C LEU A 25 -23.38 -12.56 19.11
N ILE A 26 -24.65 -12.70 18.80
CA ILE A 26 -25.15 -12.78 17.41
C ILE A 26 -24.89 -11.46 16.66
N SER A 27 -25.16 -10.33 17.30
CA SER A 27 -24.91 -9.00 16.70
C SER A 27 -23.43 -8.76 16.40
N VAL A 28 -22.54 -9.08 17.34
CA VAL A 28 -21.08 -8.92 17.15
C VAL A 28 -20.57 -9.83 16.04
N THR A 29 -21.02 -11.08 15.98
CA THR A 29 -20.60 -12.02 14.94
C THR A 29 -21.10 -11.58 13.56
N GLY A 30 -22.30 -11.04 13.47
CA GLY A 30 -22.85 -10.50 12.23
C GLY A 30 -22.10 -9.24 11.73
N THR A 31 -21.70 -8.37 12.66
CA THR A 31 -20.94 -7.16 12.34
C THR A 31 -19.53 -7.50 11.89
N ASN A 32 -18.86 -8.44 12.55
CA ASN A 32 -17.51 -8.87 12.16
C ASN A 32 -17.49 -9.49 10.76
N LYS A 33 -18.49 -10.28 10.39
CA LYS A 33 -18.62 -10.82 9.03
C LYS A 33 -18.80 -9.73 7.98
N LYS A 34 -19.63 -8.71 8.26
CA LYS A 34 -19.82 -7.57 7.36
C LYS A 34 -18.57 -6.72 7.23
N THR A 35 -17.84 -6.49 8.33
CA THR A 35 -16.59 -5.75 8.31
C THR A 35 -15.52 -6.51 7.54
N ALA A 36 -15.40 -7.82 7.72
CA ALA A 36 -14.46 -8.64 6.96
C ALA A 36 -14.79 -8.65 5.45
N ALA A 37 -16.08 -8.73 5.09
CA ALA A 37 -16.52 -8.63 3.70
C ALA A 37 -16.18 -7.25 3.11
N LEU A 38 -16.44 -6.16 3.86
CA LEU A 38 -16.15 -4.81 3.41
C LEU A 38 -14.64 -4.58 3.21
N VAL A 39 -13.81 -5.12 4.11
CA VAL A 39 -12.35 -5.07 3.96
C VAL A 39 -11.90 -5.90 2.76
N GLY A 40 -12.51 -7.05 2.52
CA GLY A 40 -12.27 -7.85 1.31
C GLY A 40 -12.69 -7.14 0.03
N ASP A 41 -13.85 -6.50 0.02
CA ASP A 41 -14.34 -5.74 -1.13
C ASP A 41 -13.47 -4.50 -1.41
N ILE A 42 -12.97 -3.82 -0.38
CA ILE A 42 -12.04 -2.69 -0.52
C ILE A 42 -10.68 -3.19 -1.04
N ALA A 43 -10.18 -4.30 -0.51
CA ALA A 43 -8.94 -4.90 -0.99
C ALA A 43 -9.06 -5.33 -2.47
N ALA A 44 -10.18 -5.95 -2.86
CA ALA A 44 -10.46 -6.31 -4.23
C ALA A 44 -10.60 -5.08 -5.15
N ALA A 45 -11.23 -4.00 -4.67
CA ALA A 45 -11.36 -2.74 -5.43
C ALA A 45 -10.00 -2.07 -5.64
N ILE A 46 -9.12 -2.08 -4.63
CA ILE A 46 -7.76 -1.57 -4.73
C ILE A 46 -6.93 -2.43 -5.70
N SER A 47 -7.08 -3.76 -5.65
CA SER A 47 -6.40 -4.68 -6.58
C SER A 47 -6.84 -4.47 -8.03
N ILE A 48 -8.12 -4.15 -8.27
CA ILE A 48 -8.66 -3.84 -9.61
C ILE A 48 -8.10 -2.51 -10.13
N ASP A 49 -7.94 -1.51 -9.25
CA ASP A 49 -7.40 -0.20 -9.63
C ASP A 49 -5.88 -0.26 -9.91
N LEU A 50 -5.19 -1.25 -9.35
CA LEU A 50 -3.78 -1.53 -9.61
C LEU A 50 -3.53 -2.41 -10.85
N GLY A 51 -4.57 -2.75 -11.64
CA GLY A 51 -4.44 -3.39 -12.94
C GLY A 51 -4.02 -4.87 -12.88
N GLU A 52 -4.63 -5.65 -12.00
CA GLU A 52 -4.46 -7.10 -12.01
C GLU A 52 -5.05 -7.72 -13.30
N ASP A 53 -4.16 -7.97 -14.27
CA ASP A 53 -4.39 -9.01 -15.27
C ASP A 53 -4.07 -10.36 -14.59
N GLY A 54 -5.10 -11.22 -14.48
CA GLY A 54 -5.12 -12.40 -13.63
C GLY A 54 -3.94 -13.35 -13.81
N SER A 55 -3.01 -13.28 -12.92
CA SER A 55 -2.18 -14.42 -12.51
C SER A 55 -2.04 -14.35 -10.99
N GLU A 56 -2.53 -15.38 -10.29
CA GLU A 56 -2.24 -15.67 -8.90
C GLU A 56 -0.72 -15.91 -8.76
N GLU A 57 0.08 -14.87 -8.77
CA GLU A 57 1.39 -14.89 -8.13
C GLU A 57 1.14 -14.60 -6.65
N GLU A 58 1.28 -15.61 -5.80
CA GLU A 58 1.43 -15.43 -4.37
C GLU A 58 2.45 -14.32 -4.17
N GLN A 59 2.00 -13.12 -3.76
CA GLN A 59 2.91 -12.07 -3.31
C GLN A 59 3.60 -12.63 -2.07
N GLU A 60 4.78 -13.24 -2.25
CA GLU A 60 5.66 -13.58 -1.14
C GLU A 60 5.94 -12.28 -0.38
N THR A 61 5.26 -12.11 0.74
CA THR A 61 5.51 -10.97 1.63
C THR A 61 6.94 -11.11 2.16
N VAL A 62 7.82 -10.27 1.63
CA VAL A 62 9.23 -10.26 2.06
C VAL A 62 9.27 -9.80 3.52
N PRO A 63 9.84 -10.61 4.44
CA PRO A 63 10.01 -10.18 5.83
C PRO A 63 10.84 -8.89 5.91
N MET A 64 10.44 -7.97 6.77
CA MET A 64 11.11 -6.68 6.93
C MET A 64 12.61 -6.82 7.27
N SER A 65 13.02 -7.93 7.88
CA SER A 65 14.42 -8.26 8.15
C SER A 65 15.26 -8.50 6.89
N ASP A 66 14.61 -8.83 5.79
CA ASP A 66 15.25 -9.17 4.53
C ASP A 66 15.14 -8.02 3.50
N VAL A 67 14.48 -6.92 3.90
CA VAL A 67 14.38 -5.71 3.09
C VAL A 67 15.61 -4.83 3.30
N VAL A 68 16.27 -4.46 2.21
CA VAL A 68 17.37 -3.49 2.17
C VAL A 68 16.91 -2.30 1.33
N THR A 69 17.20 -1.09 1.79
CA THR A 69 16.83 0.15 1.10
C THR A 69 18.05 0.84 0.50
N TYR A 70 17.84 1.53 -0.61
CA TYR A 70 18.80 2.43 -1.22
C TYR A 70 18.13 3.74 -1.56
N ASP A 71 18.67 4.85 -1.05
CA ASP A 71 18.10 6.19 -1.21
C ASP A 71 18.86 6.99 -2.26
N ILE A 72 18.13 7.57 -3.20
CA ILE A 72 18.61 8.57 -4.14
C ILE A 72 17.95 9.90 -3.76
N ALA A 73 18.71 10.74 -3.06
CA ALA A 73 18.22 11.97 -2.49
C ALA A 73 18.48 13.20 -3.39
N ASP A 74 17.70 14.26 -3.11
CA ASP A 74 17.91 15.61 -3.60
C ASP A 74 17.95 15.75 -5.13
N LEU A 75 17.16 14.95 -5.84
CA LEU A 75 17.01 15.11 -7.28
C LEU A 75 16.18 16.36 -7.57
N THR A 76 16.76 17.31 -8.30
CA THR A 76 16.07 18.51 -8.76
C THR A 76 15.76 18.34 -10.24
N ILE A 77 14.48 18.17 -10.57
CA ILE A 77 14.02 17.82 -11.91
C ILE A 77 13.08 18.89 -12.43
N PRO A 78 13.34 19.50 -13.60
CA PRO A 78 12.38 20.40 -14.23
C PRO A 78 11.16 19.61 -14.71
N LEU A 79 9.98 20.16 -14.47
CA LEU A 79 8.70 19.57 -14.88
C LEU A 79 8.26 20.11 -16.24
N GLU A 80 7.39 19.36 -16.92
CA GLU A 80 6.76 19.81 -18.14
C GLU A 80 5.89 21.05 -17.87
N SER A 81 5.95 22.04 -18.75
CA SER A 81 5.16 23.26 -18.63
C SER A 81 3.81 23.07 -19.31
N THR A 82 2.74 23.51 -18.68
CA THR A 82 1.40 23.53 -19.28
C THR A 82 1.28 24.68 -20.27
N ASP A 83 0.47 24.51 -21.30
CA ASP A 83 0.20 25.56 -22.29
C ASP A 83 -0.31 26.85 -21.60
N GLY A 84 0.42 27.95 -21.80
CA GLY A 84 0.10 29.25 -21.21
C GLY A 84 0.76 29.53 -19.86
N ASP A 85 1.47 28.57 -19.28
CA ASP A 85 2.30 28.76 -18.09
C ASP A 85 3.69 29.28 -18.49
N THR A 86 4.09 30.41 -17.92
CA THR A 86 5.41 31.02 -18.15
C THR A 86 6.40 30.72 -17.00
N ALA A 87 5.95 30.02 -15.96
CA ALA A 87 6.76 29.65 -14.82
C ALA A 87 7.51 28.34 -15.06
N ASN A 88 8.78 28.29 -14.66
CA ASN A 88 9.54 27.03 -14.63
C ASN A 88 9.23 26.30 -13.33
N HIS A 89 8.54 25.18 -13.43
CA HIS A 89 8.29 24.29 -12.29
C HIS A 89 9.41 23.29 -12.13
N VAL A 90 9.78 23.02 -10.88
CA VAL A 90 10.86 22.08 -10.53
C VAL A 90 10.35 21.18 -9.40
N ALA A 91 10.54 19.89 -9.53
CA ALA A 91 10.34 18.94 -8.45
C ALA A 91 11.67 18.68 -7.72
N VAL A 92 11.64 18.66 -6.38
CA VAL A 92 12.74 18.16 -5.56
C VAL A 92 12.24 16.88 -4.90
N ILE A 93 12.83 15.76 -5.27
CA ILE A 93 12.37 14.44 -4.85
C ILE A 93 13.49 13.59 -4.28
N THR A 94 13.11 12.66 -3.41
CA THR A 94 13.95 11.56 -2.93
C THR A 94 13.24 10.27 -3.28
N VAL A 95 13.96 9.34 -3.89
CA VAL A 95 13.43 8.03 -4.26
C VAL A 95 14.14 6.96 -3.44
N THR A 96 13.36 6.15 -2.70
CA THR A 96 13.87 5.03 -1.92
C THR A 96 13.51 3.72 -2.63
N PHE A 97 14.50 2.95 -3.02
CA PHE A 97 14.32 1.61 -3.56
C PHE A 97 14.40 0.58 -2.44
N SER A 98 13.36 -0.26 -2.33
CA SER A 98 13.34 -1.39 -1.40
C SER A 98 13.62 -2.68 -2.16
N MET A 99 14.58 -3.47 -1.68
CA MET A 99 15.05 -4.68 -2.33
C MET A 99 15.00 -5.86 -1.38
N ASN A 100 14.66 -7.05 -1.89
CA ASN A 100 14.77 -8.28 -1.14
C ASN A 100 16.22 -8.81 -1.15
N SER A 101 16.91 -8.74 -0.02
CA SER A 101 18.31 -9.22 0.12
C SER A 101 18.47 -10.73 -0.05
N LYS A 102 17.37 -11.50 0.00
CA LYS A 102 17.35 -12.94 -0.21
C LYS A 102 17.07 -13.34 -1.65
N ASP A 103 16.67 -12.37 -2.49
CA ASP A 103 16.48 -12.64 -3.90
C ASP A 103 17.79 -13.11 -4.56
N LYS A 104 17.67 -14.03 -5.54
CA LYS A 104 18.80 -14.59 -6.26
C LYS A 104 19.59 -13.53 -7.02
N ASP A 105 18.91 -12.49 -7.49
CA ASP A 105 19.48 -11.42 -8.30
C ASP A 105 20.13 -10.32 -7.44
N TYR A 106 19.82 -10.29 -6.12
CA TYR A 106 20.37 -9.28 -5.21
C TYR A 106 21.89 -9.25 -5.16
N LYS A 107 22.55 -10.43 -5.25
CA LYS A 107 24.03 -10.50 -5.27
C LYS A 107 24.66 -9.83 -6.49
N SER A 108 23.92 -9.80 -7.60
CA SER A 108 24.40 -9.24 -8.88
C SER A 108 24.02 -7.77 -9.03
N TYR A 109 22.89 -7.37 -8.49
CA TYR A 109 22.28 -6.07 -8.76
C TYR A 109 21.97 -5.23 -7.51
N GLY A 110 22.10 -5.78 -6.32
CA GLY A 110 21.74 -5.09 -5.07
C GLY A 110 22.60 -3.88 -4.73
N ASP A 111 23.81 -3.76 -5.31
CA ASP A 111 24.62 -2.53 -5.20
C ASP A 111 24.23 -1.54 -6.29
N LEU A 112 23.21 -0.74 -6.00
CA LEU A 112 22.71 0.30 -6.90
C LEU A 112 23.67 1.49 -7.04
N SER A 113 24.62 1.67 -6.11
CA SER A 113 25.57 2.79 -6.14
C SER A 113 26.42 2.81 -7.43
N THR A 114 26.76 1.65 -7.97
CA THR A 114 27.54 1.50 -9.19
C THR A 114 26.78 1.95 -10.44
N ARG A 115 25.45 2.03 -10.35
CA ARG A 115 24.56 2.39 -11.47
C ARG A 115 23.67 3.61 -11.15
N GLU A 116 23.98 4.31 -10.08
CA GLU A 116 23.19 5.44 -9.57
C GLU A 116 22.94 6.51 -10.65
N SER A 117 23.95 6.82 -11.47
CA SER A 117 23.79 7.80 -12.54
C SER A 117 22.79 7.38 -13.62
N LEU A 118 22.72 6.08 -13.92
CA LEU A 118 21.74 5.54 -14.87
C LEU A 118 20.34 5.60 -14.28
N ILE A 119 20.19 5.20 -13.00
CA ILE A 119 18.91 5.24 -12.30
C ILE A 119 18.41 6.69 -12.20
N LYS A 120 19.29 7.63 -11.85
CA LYS A 120 18.96 9.08 -11.86
C LYS A 120 18.47 9.55 -13.22
N GLY A 121 19.06 9.05 -14.31
CA GLY A 121 18.61 9.34 -15.67
C GLY A 121 17.18 8.87 -15.90
N GLU A 122 16.86 7.62 -15.59
CA GLU A 122 15.50 7.09 -15.74
C GLU A 122 14.47 7.83 -14.88
N ILE A 123 14.81 8.15 -13.63
CA ILE A 123 13.95 8.96 -12.75
C ILE A 123 13.70 10.34 -13.36
N ASN A 124 14.76 11.00 -13.86
CA ASN A 124 14.65 12.30 -14.50
C ASN A 124 13.73 12.26 -15.72
N ASP A 125 13.91 11.24 -16.58
CA ASP A 125 13.12 11.09 -17.81
C ASP A 125 11.63 10.85 -17.52
N VAL A 126 11.32 10.07 -16.48
CA VAL A 126 9.93 9.88 -16.05
C VAL A 126 9.37 11.18 -15.50
N VAL A 127 9.99 11.75 -14.48
CA VAL A 127 9.43 12.88 -13.72
C VAL A 127 9.32 14.13 -14.58
N SER A 128 10.30 14.39 -15.48
CA SER A 128 10.28 15.55 -16.35
C SER A 128 9.17 15.52 -17.42
N SER A 129 8.55 14.37 -17.65
CA SER A 129 7.42 14.24 -18.59
C SER A 129 6.07 14.58 -17.95
N TYR A 130 6.03 14.89 -16.67
CA TYR A 130 4.82 15.25 -15.93
C TYR A 130 4.75 16.74 -15.64
N THR A 131 3.54 17.28 -15.66
CA THR A 131 3.27 18.63 -15.18
C THR A 131 3.18 18.67 -13.65
N LEU A 132 3.21 19.86 -13.07
CA LEU A 132 3.02 20.05 -11.63
C LEU A 132 1.68 19.51 -11.13
N GLU A 133 0.64 19.61 -11.95
CA GLU A 133 -0.70 19.11 -11.61
C GLU A 133 -0.75 17.59 -11.66
N ASP A 134 -0.16 16.99 -12.68
CA ASP A 134 -0.11 15.53 -12.83
C ASP A 134 0.61 14.86 -11.65
N ILE A 135 1.76 15.38 -11.22
CA ILE A 135 2.50 14.83 -10.07
C ILE A 135 1.67 14.89 -8.79
N LYS A 136 0.88 15.94 -8.58
CA LYS A 136 0.03 16.06 -7.38
C LYS A 136 -1.11 15.05 -7.37
N VAL A 137 -1.61 14.67 -8.52
CA VAL A 137 -2.77 13.78 -8.66
C VAL A 137 -2.33 12.32 -8.84
N SER A 138 -1.27 12.08 -9.59
CA SER A 138 -0.84 10.74 -10.05
C SER A 138 0.51 10.31 -9.46
N GLY A 139 0.81 10.68 -8.21
CA GLY A 139 2.09 10.35 -7.57
C GLY A 139 2.40 8.85 -7.59
N SER A 140 1.42 8.00 -7.34
CA SER A 140 1.58 6.54 -7.37
C SER A 140 1.89 5.99 -8.76
N GLU A 141 1.34 6.60 -9.81
CA GLU A 141 1.63 6.22 -11.20
C GLU A 141 3.07 6.58 -11.57
N VAL A 142 3.55 7.74 -11.11
CA VAL A 142 4.95 8.15 -11.30
C VAL A 142 5.90 7.16 -10.61
N GLU A 143 5.59 6.76 -9.37
CA GLU A 143 6.37 5.76 -8.64
C GLU A 143 6.42 4.42 -9.37
N GLN A 144 5.28 3.95 -9.88
CA GLN A 144 5.19 2.71 -10.62
C GLN A 144 5.99 2.76 -11.93
N GLN A 145 5.90 3.86 -12.68
CA GLN A 145 6.67 4.02 -13.91
C GLN A 145 8.18 4.07 -13.67
N ILE A 146 8.61 4.73 -12.60
CA ILE A 146 10.03 4.72 -12.19
C ILE A 146 10.47 3.29 -11.89
N LEU A 147 9.67 2.55 -11.09
CA LEU A 147 9.98 1.17 -10.72
C LEU A 147 10.10 0.27 -11.95
N GLU A 148 9.13 0.32 -12.86
CA GLU A 148 9.13 -0.48 -14.10
C GLU A 148 10.35 -0.19 -15.00
N ARG A 149 10.72 1.09 -15.15
CA ARG A 149 11.88 1.47 -15.94
C ARG A 149 13.17 0.98 -15.31
N VAL A 150 13.31 1.13 -14.00
CA VAL A 150 14.49 0.65 -13.28
C VAL A 150 14.57 -0.87 -13.32
N GLN A 151 13.48 -1.58 -13.09
CA GLN A 151 13.44 -3.05 -13.21
C GLN A 151 13.83 -3.53 -14.59
N LYS A 152 13.30 -2.90 -15.64
CA LYS A 152 13.62 -3.22 -17.02
C LYS A 152 15.10 -3.00 -17.34
N MET A 153 15.74 -1.98 -16.77
CA MET A 153 17.17 -1.72 -16.95
C MET A 153 18.04 -2.84 -16.36
N PHE A 154 17.58 -3.49 -15.27
CA PHE A 154 18.29 -4.61 -14.67
C PHE A 154 17.84 -5.99 -15.19
N ASP A 155 16.86 -6.02 -16.11
CA ASP A 155 16.20 -7.27 -16.57
C ASP A 155 15.67 -8.08 -15.36
N SER A 156 15.28 -7.35 -14.31
CA SER A 156 14.78 -7.85 -13.04
C SER A 156 13.27 -7.72 -13.01
N LYS A 157 12.60 -8.70 -12.39
CA LYS A 157 11.16 -8.68 -12.18
C LYS A 157 10.84 -8.29 -10.75
#